data_523a208a3adc4e7ca08a131eabfd9bed
#
_entry.id   523a208a3adc4e7ca08a131eabfd9bed
#
_cell.length_a   1.000
_cell.length_b   1.000
_cell.length_c   1.000
_cell.angle_alpha   90.00
_cell.angle_beta   90.00
_cell.angle_gamma   90.00
#
_symmetry.space_group_name_H-M   'P 1'
#
loop_
_entity.id
_entity.type
_entity.pdbx_description
1 polymer ?
#
loop_
_entity_poly.entity_id
_entity_poly.type
_entity_poly.pdbx_seq_one_letter_code
_entity_poly.pdbx_strand_id
1 'polypeptide(L)'
;MSALAQRYAQDGVAFPFRVMSAAEAADARRGYEELHARDPRFRKKPHMLVPWLARLVRAPAILDPVSEILGNDVLCWSSLFFAKPAGDPGYVAWHQDATYWGLSEPAVLTAWIAFTPSTRESGCLRVVPGSHRAAALPHRANNDAANMLSRSQEIAVAVDEAQAVDVVLAPGEMSLHHVMTVHGSEPNRAAEPRIGYAIRYIAGHVRQT
;
A
#
# COMPACT_ATOMS: atom_id res chain seq x y z
N MET A 1 18.08 -16.35 7.08
CA MET A 1 16.85 -15.57 6.77
C MET A 1 16.13 -15.32 8.07
N SER A 2 15.76 -14.08 8.36
CA SER A 2 15.04 -13.71 9.58
C SER A 2 13.61 -14.28 9.59
N ALA A 3 12.95 -14.25 10.75
CA ALA A 3 11.54 -14.66 10.87
C ALA A 3 10.61 -13.79 10.01
N LEU A 4 10.90 -12.48 9.88
CA LEU A 4 10.17 -11.57 9.01
C LEU A 4 10.31 -11.98 7.54
N ALA A 5 11.54 -12.16 7.06
CA ALA A 5 11.80 -12.53 5.67
C ALA A 5 11.20 -13.91 5.30
N GLN A 6 11.19 -14.86 6.23
CA GLN A 6 10.54 -16.17 6.04
C GLN A 6 9.03 -16.02 5.90
N ARG A 7 8.37 -15.30 6.82
CA ARG A 7 6.93 -15.06 6.79
C ARG A 7 6.51 -14.29 5.54
N TYR A 8 7.28 -13.25 5.19
CA TYR A 8 7.02 -12.49 3.97
C TYR A 8 7.18 -13.32 2.70
N ALA A 9 8.20 -14.17 2.62
CA ALA A 9 8.40 -15.09 1.50
C ALA A 9 7.27 -16.15 1.39
N GLN A 10 6.67 -16.53 2.51
CA GLN A 10 5.54 -17.47 2.54
C GLN A 10 4.24 -16.80 2.14
N ASP A 11 3.90 -15.64 2.72
CA ASP A 11 2.58 -15.04 2.67
C ASP A 11 2.48 -13.87 1.68
N GLY A 12 3.61 -13.26 1.29
CA GLY A 12 3.65 -12.05 0.46
C GLY A 12 3.15 -10.80 1.18
N VAL A 13 2.91 -10.90 2.48
CA VAL A 13 2.46 -9.81 3.33
C VAL A 13 2.98 -9.98 4.75
N ALA A 14 3.30 -8.87 5.40
CA ALA A 14 3.64 -8.84 6.83
C ALA A 14 3.06 -7.58 7.48
N PHE A 15 2.43 -7.72 8.63
CA PHE A 15 1.84 -6.64 9.43
C PHE A 15 1.48 -7.15 10.85
N PRO A 16 1.19 -6.26 11.83
CA PRO A 16 1.47 -4.83 11.82
C PRO A 16 2.92 -4.53 12.26
N PHE A 17 3.44 -3.37 11.79
CA PHE A 17 4.69 -2.80 12.28
C PHE A 17 4.40 -1.40 12.84
N ARG A 18 4.80 -1.11 14.07
CA ARG A 18 4.72 0.24 14.62
C ARG A 18 5.85 1.10 14.08
N VAL A 19 5.53 2.09 13.22
CA VAL A 19 6.53 2.97 12.59
C VAL A 19 6.45 4.42 13.08
N MET A 20 5.36 4.77 13.74
CA MET A 20 5.19 6.06 14.41
C MET A 20 4.21 5.93 15.60
N SER A 21 4.29 6.85 16.53
CA SER A 21 3.32 6.99 17.60
C SER A 21 1.95 7.46 17.08
N ALA A 22 0.91 7.35 17.91
CA ALA A 22 -0.41 7.88 17.57
C ALA A 22 -0.40 9.41 17.37
N ALA A 23 0.45 10.14 18.11
CA ALA A 23 0.60 11.60 17.96
C ALA A 23 1.25 11.95 16.62
N GLU A 24 2.33 11.26 16.24
CA GLU A 24 2.96 11.45 14.93
C GLU A 24 2.03 11.08 13.78
N ALA A 25 1.20 10.05 13.92
CA ALA A 25 0.19 9.69 12.93
C ALA A 25 -0.89 10.78 12.80
N ALA A 26 -1.30 11.41 13.92
CA ALA A 26 -2.22 12.55 13.90
C ALA A 26 -1.60 13.77 13.22
N ASP A 27 -0.30 14.03 13.43
CA ASP A 27 0.44 15.09 12.73
C ASP A 27 0.53 14.80 11.24
N ALA A 28 0.81 13.55 10.85
CA ALA A 28 0.83 13.12 9.46
C ALA A 28 -0.55 13.25 8.79
N ARG A 29 -1.64 12.91 9.51
CA ARG A 29 -3.01 13.16 9.06
C ARG A 29 -3.23 14.64 8.77
N ARG A 30 -2.92 15.53 9.72
CA ARG A 30 -3.05 16.99 9.51
C ARG A 30 -2.24 17.47 8.31
N GLY A 31 -0.99 17.01 8.19
CA GLY A 31 -0.14 17.34 7.05
C GLY A 31 -0.73 16.89 5.71
N TYR A 32 -1.38 15.72 5.65
CA TYR A 32 -2.12 15.29 4.47
C TYR A 32 -3.34 16.19 4.20
N GLU A 33 -4.15 16.49 5.22
CA GLU A 33 -5.37 17.31 5.08
C GLU A 33 -5.03 18.71 4.58
N GLU A 34 -3.95 19.33 5.07
CA GLU A 34 -3.45 20.61 4.57
C GLU A 34 -2.99 20.57 3.11
N LEU A 35 -2.26 19.51 2.72
CA LEU A 35 -1.83 19.32 1.33
C LEU A 35 -3.02 19.13 0.40
N HIS A 36 -3.98 18.30 0.81
CA HIS A 36 -5.18 18.02 0.04
C HIS A 36 -6.08 19.24 -0.12
N ALA A 37 -6.19 20.07 0.91
CA ALA A 37 -6.94 21.34 0.84
C ALA A 37 -6.32 22.34 -0.13
N ARG A 38 -4.99 22.36 -0.28
CA ARG A 38 -4.28 23.22 -1.24
C ARG A 38 -4.42 22.75 -2.69
N ASP A 39 -4.27 21.44 -2.91
CA ASP A 39 -4.45 20.81 -4.22
C ASP A 39 -4.88 19.34 -4.05
N PRO A 40 -6.18 19.03 -4.28
CA PRO A 40 -6.69 17.66 -4.20
C PRO A 40 -6.01 16.68 -5.16
N ARG A 41 -5.33 17.17 -6.20
CA ARG A 41 -4.59 16.36 -7.18
C ARG A 41 -3.19 15.97 -6.70
N PHE A 42 -2.72 16.57 -5.59
CA PHE A 42 -1.39 16.33 -5.01
C PHE A 42 -1.32 14.95 -4.35
N ARG A 43 -1.29 13.90 -5.16
CA ARG A 43 -1.38 12.50 -4.73
C ARG A 43 -0.14 11.67 -4.99
N LYS A 44 0.54 11.92 -6.14
CA LYS A 44 1.62 11.05 -6.64
C LYS A 44 3.00 11.61 -6.30
N LYS A 45 3.89 10.74 -5.80
CA LYS A 45 5.29 11.04 -5.43
C LYS A 45 5.44 12.28 -4.53
N PRO A 46 4.56 12.52 -3.54
CA PRO A 46 4.63 13.70 -2.69
C PRO A 46 5.94 13.78 -1.88
N HIS A 47 6.61 12.66 -1.61
CA HIS A 47 7.92 12.62 -0.95
C HIS A 47 9.01 13.40 -1.70
N MET A 48 8.86 13.65 -2.99
CA MET A 48 9.82 14.44 -3.76
C MET A 48 9.68 15.95 -3.54
N LEU A 49 8.53 16.41 -3.05
CA LEU A 49 8.17 17.82 -2.93
C LEU A 49 7.92 18.26 -1.49
N VAL A 50 7.61 17.33 -0.59
CA VAL A 50 7.20 17.61 0.79
C VAL A 50 8.28 17.11 1.76
N PRO A 51 8.98 18.01 2.48
CA PRO A 51 10.14 17.64 3.29
C PRO A 51 9.85 16.60 4.39
N TRP A 52 8.69 16.65 5.06
CA TRP A 52 8.36 15.67 6.08
C TRP A 52 8.10 14.29 5.51
N LEU A 53 7.51 14.18 4.30
CA LEU A 53 7.35 12.90 3.58
C LEU A 53 8.70 12.37 3.07
N ALA A 54 9.58 13.27 2.62
CA ALA A 54 10.95 12.91 2.25
C ALA A 54 11.75 12.33 3.44
N ARG A 55 11.50 12.81 4.66
CA ARG A 55 12.05 12.21 5.89
C ARG A 55 11.38 10.88 6.22
N LEU A 56 10.06 10.82 6.12
CA LEU A 56 9.29 9.61 6.45
C LEU A 56 9.70 8.41 5.60
N VAL A 57 9.85 8.58 4.28
CA VAL A 57 10.28 7.47 3.39
C VAL A 57 11.71 6.98 3.67
N ARG A 58 12.46 7.69 4.51
CA ARG A 58 13.82 7.33 4.94
C ARG A 58 13.91 6.96 6.42
N ALA A 59 12.77 6.92 7.12
CA ALA A 59 12.76 6.61 8.55
C ALA A 59 13.27 5.18 8.80
N PRO A 60 14.19 4.97 9.75
CA PRO A 60 14.72 3.63 10.07
C PRO A 60 13.61 2.63 10.39
N ALA A 61 12.58 3.03 11.15
CA ALA A 61 11.45 2.17 11.49
C ALA A 61 10.73 1.58 10.25
N ILE A 62 10.86 2.23 9.08
CA ILE A 62 10.33 1.73 7.80
C ILE A 62 11.42 0.99 7.04
N LEU A 63 12.63 1.57 6.95
CA LEU A 63 13.71 1.02 6.11
C LEU A 63 14.29 -0.27 6.68
N ASP A 64 14.34 -0.45 8.00
CA ASP A 64 14.89 -1.66 8.61
C ASP A 64 14.13 -2.92 8.14
N PRO A 65 12.79 -3.04 8.29
CA PRO A 65 12.06 -4.19 7.79
C PRO A 65 12.03 -4.27 6.24
N VAL A 66 12.09 -3.16 5.52
CA VAL A 66 12.21 -3.14 4.06
C VAL A 66 13.55 -3.74 3.62
N SER A 67 14.65 -3.31 4.25
CA SER A 67 16.01 -3.80 3.93
C SER A 67 16.20 -5.27 4.30
N GLU A 68 15.51 -5.75 5.34
CA GLU A 68 15.52 -7.15 5.72
C GLU A 68 14.92 -8.06 4.63
N ILE A 69 13.98 -7.53 3.84
CA ILE A 69 13.31 -8.24 2.73
C ILE A 69 14.03 -8.04 1.40
N LEU A 70 14.36 -6.79 1.03
CA LEU A 70 14.89 -6.43 -0.29
C LEU A 70 16.41 -6.31 -0.34
N GLY A 71 17.09 -6.36 0.82
CA GLY A 71 18.52 -6.01 0.93
C GLY A 71 18.73 -4.52 1.20
N ASN A 72 20.00 -4.13 1.46
CA ASN A 72 20.33 -2.78 1.88
C ASN A 72 20.33 -1.74 0.74
N ASP A 73 20.42 -2.18 -0.50
CA ASP A 73 20.37 -1.30 -1.66
C ASP A 73 18.93 -1.18 -2.16
N VAL A 74 18.21 -0.18 -1.64
CA VAL A 74 16.80 0.05 -1.95
C VAL A 74 16.55 1.47 -2.41
N LEU A 75 15.60 1.64 -3.31
CA LEU A 75 15.14 2.92 -3.83
C LEU A 75 13.65 3.12 -3.50
N CYS A 76 13.28 4.30 -3.06
CA CYS A 76 11.89 4.74 -3.03
C CYS A 76 11.44 5.11 -4.45
N TRP A 77 10.87 4.16 -5.18
CA TRP A 77 10.46 4.34 -6.58
C TRP A 77 9.22 5.22 -6.73
N SER A 78 8.26 5.06 -5.82
CA SER A 78 7.02 5.83 -5.85
C SER A 78 6.39 5.93 -4.47
N SER A 79 5.52 6.92 -4.30
CA SER A 79 4.63 7.00 -3.15
C SER A 79 3.33 7.70 -3.52
N LEU A 80 2.25 7.39 -2.81
CA LEU A 80 0.98 8.09 -3.00
C LEU A 80 0.09 7.94 -1.76
N PHE A 81 -0.85 8.87 -1.64
CA PHE A 81 -1.92 8.77 -0.66
C PHE A 81 -3.09 7.95 -1.19
N PHE A 82 -3.61 7.09 -0.34
CA PHE A 82 -4.88 6.41 -0.50
C PHE A 82 -5.83 6.87 0.60
N ALA A 83 -6.73 7.78 0.27
CA ALA A 83 -7.72 8.28 1.22
C ALA A 83 -9.12 7.93 0.73
N LYS A 84 -9.96 7.50 1.66
CA LYS A 84 -11.39 7.29 1.47
C LYS A 84 -12.12 8.18 2.48
N PRO A 85 -12.85 9.19 2.07
CA PRO A 85 -13.72 9.98 2.93
C PRO A 85 -14.70 9.10 3.73
N ALA A 86 -15.31 9.65 4.77
CA ALA A 86 -16.36 8.96 5.50
C ALA A 86 -17.53 8.60 4.55
N GLY A 87 -17.99 7.37 4.57
CA GLY A 87 -19.07 6.89 3.71
C GLY A 87 -18.74 6.85 2.21
N ASP A 88 -17.47 6.93 1.82
CA ASP A 88 -17.02 6.92 0.42
C ASP A 88 -17.33 5.57 -0.24
N PRO A 89 -18.06 5.53 -1.37
CA PRO A 89 -18.28 4.32 -2.14
C PRO A 89 -17.04 3.83 -2.88
N GLY A 90 -15.95 4.60 -2.88
CA GLY A 90 -14.70 4.26 -3.55
C GLY A 90 -14.07 2.97 -3.01
N TYR A 91 -13.78 2.04 -3.90
CA TYR A 91 -13.12 0.78 -3.60
C TYR A 91 -11.85 0.60 -4.45
N VAL A 92 -11.03 -0.36 -4.10
CA VAL A 92 -9.91 -0.80 -4.92
C VAL A 92 -10.19 -2.24 -5.35
N ALA A 93 -10.41 -2.44 -6.65
CA ALA A 93 -10.66 -3.76 -7.20
C ALA A 93 -9.49 -4.71 -6.93
N TRP A 94 -9.74 -6.01 -6.87
CA TRP A 94 -8.71 -7.03 -6.75
C TRP A 94 -7.71 -6.92 -7.90
N HIS A 95 -6.43 -6.77 -7.58
CA HIS A 95 -5.36 -6.58 -8.56
C HIS A 95 -4.00 -7.05 -8.03
N GLN A 96 -3.04 -7.15 -8.94
CA GLN A 96 -1.62 -7.26 -8.67
C GLN A 96 -0.94 -6.00 -9.22
N ASP A 97 -0.14 -5.34 -8.42
CA ASP A 97 0.53 -4.09 -8.79
C ASP A 97 1.52 -4.26 -9.97
N ALA A 98 2.23 -5.40 -10.02
CA ALA A 98 3.28 -5.67 -11.00
C ALA A 98 2.85 -5.54 -12.46
N THR A 99 1.59 -5.87 -12.76
CA THR A 99 1.07 -5.95 -14.14
C THR A 99 1.25 -4.67 -14.95
N TYR A 100 1.33 -3.52 -14.27
CA TYR A 100 1.29 -2.21 -14.93
C TYR A 100 2.53 -1.35 -14.68
N TRP A 101 3.54 -1.87 -13.97
CA TRP A 101 4.66 -1.00 -13.57
C TRP A 101 5.86 -1.08 -14.49
N GLY A 102 5.93 -2.08 -15.37
CA GLY A 102 7.04 -2.23 -16.34
C GLY A 102 8.40 -2.28 -15.62
N LEU A 103 8.53 -3.18 -14.63
CA LEU A 103 9.77 -3.40 -13.91
C LEU A 103 10.37 -4.75 -14.32
N SER A 104 11.70 -4.80 -14.39
CA SER A 104 12.45 -5.97 -14.89
C SER A 104 12.21 -7.24 -14.05
N GLU A 105 11.84 -7.08 -12.79
CA GLU A 105 11.63 -8.18 -11.86
C GLU A 105 10.78 -7.75 -10.66
N PRO A 106 10.17 -8.71 -9.92
CA PRO A 106 9.24 -8.39 -8.84
C PRO A 106 9.92 -8.15 -7.48
N ALA A 107 11.21 -7.77 -7.45
CA ALA A 107 11.91 -7.37 -6.22
C ALA A 107 11.45 -5.99 -5.75
N VAL A 108 10.16 -5.91 -5.43
CA VAL A 108 9.41 -4.70 -5.12
C VAL A 108 8.44 -4.98 -3.98
N LEU A 109 8.37 -4.10 -3.02
CA LEU A 109 7.34 -4.12 -1.98
C LEU A 109 6.70 -2.76 -1.77
N THR A 110 5.46 -2.79 -1.31
CA THR A 110 4.75 -1.60 -0.84
C THR A 110 4.69 -1.60 0.68
N ALA A 111 5.21 -0.53 1.30
CA ALA A 111 4.97 -0.20 2.70
C ALA A 111 3.74 0.72 2.77
N TRP A 112 2.66 0.24 3.39
CA TRP A 112 1.41 0.99 3.52
C TRP A 112 1.21 1.39 4.98
N ILE A 113 1.20 2.69 5.26
CA ILE A 113 1.13 3.27 6.62
C ILE A 113 -0.27 3.84 6.85
N ALA A 114 -0.89 3.49 7.96
CA ALA A 114 -2.17 4.04 8.39
C ALA A 114 -1.96 5.37 9.15
N PHE A 115 -2.52 6.47 8.66
CA PHE A 115 -2.58 7.74 9.40
C PHE A 115 -3.87 7.88 10.23
N THR A 116 -4.90 7.16 9.86
CA THR A 116 -6.16 7.00 10.60
C THR A 116 -6.42 5.52 10.82
N PRO A 117 -7.38 5.12 11.68
CA PRO A 117 -7.73 3.70 11.82
C PRO A 117 -8.07 3.07 10.46
N SER A 118 -7.41 1.97 10.13
CA SER A 118 -7.67 1.18 8.93
C SER A 118 -8.29 -0.14 9.36
N THR A 119 -9.61 -0.18 9.39
CA THR A 119 -10.43 -1.32 9.84
C THR A 119 -11.23 -1.88 8.66
N ARG A 120 -11.86 -3.03 8.86
CA ARG A 120 -12.78 -3.59 7.87
C ARG A 120 -13.89 -2.61 7.50
N GLU A 121 -14.46 -1.92 8.49
CA GLU A 121 -15.51 -0.95 8.28
C GLU A 121 -15.03 0.27 7.47
N SER A 122 -13.82 0.74 7.72
CA SER A 122 -13.21 1.85 6.96
C SER A 122 -12.60 1.43 5.62
N GLY A 123 -12.78 0.18 5.19
CA GLY A 123 -12.25 -0.36 3.94
C GLY A 123 -10.74 -0.53 3.98
N CYS A 124 -10.22 -1.28 4.95
CA CYS A 124 -8.80 -1.61 5.03
C CYS A 124 -8.32 -2.41 3.80
N LEU A 125 -7.01 -2.52 3.65
CA LEU A 125 -6.41 -3.41 2.67
C LEU A 125 -6.83 -4.85 2.97
N ARG A 126 -7.24 -5.59 1.94
CA ARG A 126 -7.47 -7.03 1.97
C ARG A 126 -6.45 -7.69 1.05
N VAL A 127 -5.87 -8.78 1.48
CA VAL A 127 -4.83 -9.52 0.74
C VAL A 127 -5.16 -11.00 0.71
N VAL A 128 -4.75 -11.69 -0.35
CA VAL A 128 -4.77 -13.16 -0.42
C VAL A 128 -3.36 -13.67 -0.14
N PRO A 129 -3.08 -14.19 1.08
CA PRO A 129 -1.74 -14.66 1.45
C PRO A 129 -1.25 -15.75 0.51
N GLY A 130 0.05 -15.73 0.18
CA GLY A 130 0.67 -16.72 -0.70
C GLY A 130 0.40 -16.52 -2.20
N SER A 131 -0.52 -15.64 -2.59
CA SER A 131 -0.88 -15.39 -4.00
C SER A 131 0.27 -14.85 -4.85
N HIS A 132 1.24 -14.20 -4.25
CA HIS A 132 2.43 -13.65 -4.92
C HIS A 132 3.35 -14.73 -5.51
N ARG A 133 3.22 -15.99 -5.07
CA ARG A 133 4.02 -17.13 -5.57
C ARG A 133 3.47 -17.72 -6.88
N ALA A 134 2.24 -17.36 -7.23
CA ALA A 134 1.66 -17.74 -8.49
C ALA A 134 2.12 -16.83 -9.63
N ALA A 135 1.90 -17.26 -10.86
CA ALA A 135 2.10 -16.41 -12.04
C ALA A 135 1.19 -15.17 -11.99
N ALA A 136 1.58 -14.13 -12.75
CA ALA A 136 0.72 -12.97 -12.92
C ALA A 136 -0.65 -13.38 -13.47
N LEU A 137 -1.69 -12.94 -12.79
CA LEU A 137 -3.07 -13.21 -13.21
C LEU A 137 -3.46 -12.26 -14.36
N PRO A 138 -4.36 -12.72 -15.26
CA PRO A 138 -4.87 -11.85 -16.29
C PRO A 138 -5.70 -10.72 -15.68
N HIS A 139 -5.54 -9.50 -16.22
CA HIS A 139 -6.29 -8.32 -15.81
C HIS A 139 -7.16 -7.83 -16.96
N ARG A 140 -8.25 -7.19 -16.63
CA ARG A 140 -9.16 -6.50 -17.57
C ARG A 140 -9.45 -5.08 -17.11
N ALA A 141 -9.99 -4.27 -18.03
CA ALA A 141 -10.48 -2.95 -17.66
C ALA A 141 -11.76 -3.08 -16.81
N ASN A 142 -11.83 -2.28 -15.74
CA ASN A 142 -13.03 -2.07 -14.94
C ASN A 142 -13.33 -0.57 -14.94
N ASN A 143 -14.34 -0.17 -15.71
CA ASN A 143 -14.71 1.22 -15.92
C ASN A 143 -15.68 1.78 -14.84
N ASP A 144 -15.82 1.08 -13.71
CA ASP A 144 -16.58 1.60 -12.58
C ASP A 144 -15.90 2.86 -12.03
N ALA A 145 -16.66 3.96 -12.01
CA ALA A 145 -16.16 5.25 -11.52
C ALA A 145 -15.78 5.22 -10.03
N ALA A 146 -16.30 4.26 -9.25
CA ALA A 146 -15.94 4.05 -7.86
C ALA A 146 -14.62 3.29 -7.69
N ASN A 147 -14.06 2.67 -8.75
CA ASN A 147 -12.76 2.01 -8.67
C ASN A 147 -11.64 3.05 -8.63
N MET A 148 -10.93 3.11 -7.52
CA MET A 148 -9.86 4.10 -7.24
C MET A 148 -8.57 3.85 -8.01
N LEU A 149 -8.42 2.72 -8.70
CA LEU A 149 -7.22 2.41 -9.49
C LEU A 149 -7.12 3.31 -10.72
N SER A 150 -5.97 3.97 -10.89
CA SER A 150 -5.76 4.98 -11.93
C SER A 150 -5.84 4.46 -13.37
N ARG A 151 -5.78 3.14 -13.56
CA ARG A 151 -5.90 2.47 -14.86
C ARG A 151 -7.17 1.64 -14.96
N SER A 152 -8.10 1.80 -14.02
CA SER A 152 -9.39 1.11 -14.01
C SER A 152 -9.24 -0.39 -14.26
N GLN A 153 -8.27 -1.04 -13.60
CA GLN A 153 -7.98 -2.45 -13.79
C GLN A 153 -8.58 -3.32 -12.68
N GLU A 154 -8.82 -4.59 -13.02
CA GLU A 154 -9.13 -5.64 -12.06
C GLU A 154 -8.63 -6.99 -12.57
N ILE A 155 -8.45 -7.96 -11.68
CA ILE A 155 -8.17 -9.36 -12.05
C ILE A 155 -9.36 -9.90 -12.80
N ALA A 156 -9.09 -10.55 -13.98
CA ALA A 156 -10.14 -11.05 -14.89
C ALA A 156 -10.70 -12.43 -14.51
N VAL A 157 -10.15 -13.07 -13.47
CA VAL A 157 -10.59 -14.37 -12.95
C VAL A 157 -11.18 -14.21 -11.55
N ALA A 158 -11.96 -15.19 -11.11
CA ALA A 158 -12.52 -15.17 -9.76
C ALA A 158 -11.40 -15.22 -8.71
N VAL A 159 -11.44 -14.30 -7.75
CA VAL A 159 -10.61 -14.31 -6.55
C VAL A 159 -11.37 -15.02 -5.44
N ASP A 160 -10.74 -16.01 -4.80
CA ASP A 160 -11.35 -16.66 -3.63
C ASP A 160 -11.25 -15.74 -2.40
N GLU A 161 -12.28 -14.95 -2.22
CA GLU A 161 -12.35 -13.96 -1.13
C GLU A 161 -12.42 -14.61 0.26
N ALA A 162 -12.76 -15.90 0.36
CA ALA A 162 -12.76 -16.60 1.63
C ALA A 162 -11.34 -16.79 2.20
N GLN A 163 -10.32 -16.77 1.33
CA GLN A 163 -8.91 -16.81 1.72
C GLN A 163 -8.32 -15.43 2.03
N ALA A 164 -9.06 -14.36 1.76
CA ALA A 164 -8.56 -13.01 1.97
C ALA A 164 -8.49 -12.67 3.46
N VAL A 165 -7.41 -12.00 3.84
CA VAL A 165 -7.16 -11.51 5.20
C VAL A 165 -7.29 -9.99 5.21
N ASP A 166 -7.98 -9.46 6.20
CA ASP A 166 -8.10 -8.03 6.45
C ASP A 166 -6.83 -7.51 7.15
N VAL A 167 -6.15 -6.57 6.52
CA VAL A 167 -4.95 -5.89 7.06
C VAL A 167 -5.41 -4.74 7.95
N VAL A 168 -5.83 -5.09 9.16
CA VAL A 168 -6.28 -4.10 10.16
C VAL A 168 -5.08 -3.43 10.80
N LEU A 169 -5.04 -2.09 10.78
CA LEU A 169 -3.95 -1.28 11.30
C LEU A 169 -4.48 -0.14 12.17
N ALA A 170 -3.86 0.07 13.33
CA ALA A 170 -4.02 1.27 14.11
C ALA A 170 -3.24 2.45 13.47
N PRO A 171 -3.57 3.71 13.80
CA PRO A 171 -2.78 4.87 13.36
C PRO A 171 -1.31 4.71 13.74
N GLY A 172 -0.41 4.95 12.78
CA GLY A 172 1.04 4.79 12.94
C GLY A 172 1.54 3.36 12.75
N GLU A 173 0.68 2.42 12.39
CA GLU A 173 1.08 1.08 11.97
C GLU A 173 1.20 0.95 10.45
N MET A 174 2.02 0.00 10.04
CA MET A 174 2.39 -0.26 8.65
C MET A 174 2.19 -1.73 8.31
N SER A 175 1.82 -2.00 7.07
CA SER A 175 1.97 -3.31 6.43
C SER A 175 2.99 -3.27 5.31
N LEU A 176 3.61 -4.41 5.02
CA LEU A 176 4.46 -4.65 3.87
C LEU A 176 3.78 -5.70 2.98
N HIS A 177 3.61 -5.42 1.68
CA HIS A 177 3.08 -6.42 0.76
C HIS A 177 3.86 -6.46 -0.55
N HIS A 178 3.98 -7.65 -1.09
CA HIS A 178 4.70 -7.95 -2.32
C HIS A 178 3.93 -7.43 -3.54
N VAL A 179 4.64 -6.96 -4.56
CA VAL A 179 4.07 -6.41 -5.79
C VAL A 179 3.14 -7.37 -6.55
N MET A 180 3.34 -8.68 -6.35
CA MET A 180 2.51 -9.75 -6.94
C MET A 180 1.38 -10.23 -6.02
N THR A 181 1.30 -9.76 -4.78
CA THR A 181 0.20 -10.17 -3.88
C THR A 181 -1.13 -9.65 -4.41
N VAL A 182 -2.10 -10.57 -4.55
CA VAL A 182 -3.48 -10.21 -4.89
C VAL A 182 -4.08 -9.43 -3.74
N HIS A 183 -4.53 -8.20 -4.02
CA HIS A 183 -5.07 -7.33 -2.99
C HIS A 183 -6.15 -6.38 -3.52
N GLY A 184 -6.93 -5.84 -2.61
CA GLY A 184 -8.01 -4.90 -2.88
C GLY A 184 -8.46 -4.20 -1.61
N SER A 185 -9.52 -3.39 -1.68
CA SER A 185 -10.14 -2.82 -0.50
C SER A 185 -11.59 -2.43 -0.75
N GLU A 186 -12.44 -2.72 0.20
CA GLU A 186 -13.86 -2.36 0.20
C GLU A 186 -14.08 -0.84 0.35
N PRO A 187 -15.29 -0.33 0.09
CA PRO A 187 -15.68 1.04 0.43
C PRO A 187 -15.46 1.38 1.90
N ASN A 188 -15.33 2.67 2.18
CA ASN A 188 -15.33 3.15 3.57
C ASN A 188 -16.79 3.35 4.04
N ARG A 189 -17.24 2.53 4.97
CA ARG A 189 -18.58 2.63 5.60
C ARG A 189 -18.53 3.29 6.99
N ALA A 190 -17.32 3.64 7.47
CA ALA A 190 -17.14 4.29 8.76
C ALA A 190 -17.51 5.78 8.70
N ALA A 191 -17.80 6.36 9.87
CA ALA A 191 -18.09 7.79 10.02
C ALA A 191 -16.85 8.70 9.90
N GLU A 192 -15.64 8.10 9.87
CA GLU A 192 -14.36 8.82 9.79
C GLU A 192 -13.63 8.47 8.49
N PRO A 193 -12.81 9.40 7.97
CA PRO A 193 -11.99 9.12 6.79
C PRO A 193 -10.90 8.09 7.09
N ARG A 194 -10.61 7.21 6.12
CA ARG A 194 -9.43 6.35 6.15
C ARG A 194 -8.34 6.96 5.27
N ILE A 195 -7.24 7.37 5.90
CA ILE A 195 -6.09 7.98 5.23
C ILE A 195 -4.89 7.07 5.39
N GLY A 196 -4.32 6.64 4.27
CA GLY A 196 -3.12 5.82 4.22
C GLY A 196 -2.08 6.38 3.26
N TYR A 197 -0.82 6.05 3.52
CA TYR A 197 0.30 6.43 2.68
C TYR A 197 1.05 5.19 2.21
N ALA A 198 1.05 4.94 0.92
CA ALA A 198 1.75 3.84 0.28
C ALA A 198 3.10 4.31 -0.25
N ILE A 199 4.17 3.62 0.14
CA ILE A 199 5.54 3.85 -0.30
C ILE A 199 6.00 2.57 -1.01
N ARG A 200 6.44 2.69 -2.27
CA ARG A 200 6.91 1.58 -3.06
C ARG A 200 8.43 1.59 -3.12
N TYR A 201 9.03 0.55 -2.55
CA TYR A 201 10.47 0.32 -2.57
C TYR A 201 10.81 -0.75 -3.59
N ILE A 202 11.88 -0.52 -4.33
CA ILE A 202 12.47 -1.49 -5.26
C ILE A 202 13.91 -1.78 -4.83
N ALA A 203 14.38 -3.00 -5.07
CA ALA A 203 15.81 -3.29 -4.94
C ALA A 203 16.62 -2.52 -5.98
N GLY A 204 17.83 -2.07 -5.65
CA GLY A 204 18.62 -1.17 -6.47
C GLY A 204 19.01 -1.72 -7.85
N HIS A 205 18.94 -3.03 -8.05
CA HIS A 205 19.20 -3.69 -9.35
C HIS A 205 17.98 -3.72 -10.27
N VAL A 206 16.75 -3.47 -9.78
CA VAL A 206 15.52 -3.44 -10.59
C VAL A 206 15.57 -2.28 -11.59
N ARG A 207 15.16 -2.53 -12.82
CA ARG A 207 15.16 -1.54 -13.91
C ARG A 207 13.73 -1.28 -14.40
N GLN A 208 13.50 -0.07 -14.89
CA GLN A 208 12.30 0.26 -15.63
C GLN A 208 12.45 -0.31 -17.07
N THR A 209 11.44 -1.06 -17.54
CA THR A 209 11.40 -1.66 -18.89
C THR A 209 10.38 -0.97 -19.79
#